data_554596d70d6e8f5a4dd15e5ad2e6d4d9
#
_entry.id   554596d70d6e8f5a4dd15e5ad2e6d4d9
#
_cell.length_a   1.000
_cell.length_b   1.000
_cell.length_c   1.000
_cell.angle_alpha   90.00
_cell.angle_beta   90.00
_cell.angle_gamma   90.00
#
_symmetry.space_group_name_H-M   'P 1'
#
loop_
_entity.id
_entity.type
_entity.pdbx_description
1 polymer ?
#
loop_
_entity_poly.entity_id
_entity_poly.type
_entity_poly.pdbx_seq_one_letter_code
_entity_poly.pdbx_strand_id
1 'polypeptide(L)'
;SSYLESIMLDNQNLSSLSNKINTAAESLRESGLIDMEHLGDNSNACLPLMEAIDSDLIEELRSHLATGLFVLFNTQDLSRREIHSDIPCIYLRDLDPDAPASDRNADLLLLRAPAAMVKSMGISTDRTWTPALSYRGLGASGILYPSFQAAYEDHAQLSASDYGHWTITSYTLAGDDHPAIAYTIPLILSDGTVYGVLGIEMTTDYLQSLLPFWELQNEQAGSYLLASCTGNLQDPEVTLSAACCSTDTGMEAYTSEDTLLLTHKNRQQFLLTNHGKRYYAALTPLSFYNRNAPFSSEQWLLIGAVELRQLFSFSNHVILLLGLRIFLMMIVGLICSLIFSRR
;
A
#
# COMPACT_ATOMS: atom_id res chain seq x y z
N SER A 1 6.00 14.98 0.93
CA SER A 1 6.55 13.68 1.35
C SER A 1 6.41 13.46 2.85
N SER A 2 6.76 14.44 3.69
CA SER A 2 6.73 14.30 5.15
C SER A 2 5.35 13.92 5.74
N TYR A 3 4.25 14.40 5.16
CA TYR A 3 2.91 14.11 5.66
C TYR A 3 2.49 12.66 5.43
N LEU A 4 2.60 12.16 4.19
CA LEU A 4 2.32 10.75 3.89
C LEU A 4 3.22 9.80 4.69
N GLU A 5 4.53 10.11 4.75
CA GLU A 5 5.48 9.32 5.52
C GLU A 5 5.11 9.27 7.01
N SER A 6 4.69 10.41 7.58
CA SER A 6 4.24 10.49 8.97
C SER A 6 3.01 9.61 9.22
N ILE A 7 2.02 9.64 8.33
CA ILE A 7 0.82 8.79 8.44
C ILE A 7 1.20 7.31 8.34
N MET A 8 2.03 6.94 7.36
CA MET A 8 2.44 5.55 7.20
C MET A 8 3.28 5.05 8.38
N LEU A 9 4.12 5.89 8.97
CA LEU A 9 4.87 5.56 10.19
C LEU A 9 3.97 5.47 11.43
N ASP A 10 2.96 6.32 11.54
CA ASP A 10 1.97 6.24 12.61
C ASP A 10 1.17 4.93 12.52
N ASN A 11 0.76 4.55 11.33
CA ASN A 11 0.09 3.29 11.06
C ASN A 11 0.96 2.04 11.36
N GLN A 12 2.29 2.17 11.46
CA GLN A 12 3.16 1.08 11.92
C GLN A 12 3.11 0.86 13.43
N ASN A 13 2.53 1.77 14.19
CA ASN A 13 2.54 1.70 15.65
C ASN A 13 1.40 0.81 16.20
N LEU A 14 1.45 -0.47 15.87
CA LEU A 14 0.49 -1.48 16.32
C LEU A 14 0.90 -2.23 17.59
N SER A 15 2.01 -1.85 18.23
CA SER A 15 2.57 -2.59 19.37
C SER A 15 1.65 -2.63 20.58
N SER A 16 0.91 -1.55 20.85
CA SER A 16 -0.05 -1.50 21.97
C SER A 16 -1.17 -2.50 21.76
N LEU A 17 -1.80 -2.49 20.58
CA LEU A 17 -2.88 -3.42 20.25
C LEU A 17 -2.36 -4.86 20.21
N SER A 18 -1.20 -5.12 19.61
CA SER A 18 -0.59 -6.45 19.60
C SER A 18 -0.40 -7.01 21.02
N ASN A 19 0.08 -6.19 21.95
CA ASN A 19 0.23 -6.59 23.36
C ASN A 19 -1.12 -6.89 24.03
N LYS A 20 -2.18 -6.11 23.77
CA LYS A 20 -3.52 -6.39 24.29
C LYS A 20 -4.05 -7.72 23.76
N ILE A 21 -3.90 -7.97 22.44
CA ILE A 21 -4.32 -9.23 21.81
C ILE A 21 -3.55 -10.42 22.39
N ASN A 22 -2.22 -10.30 22.54
CA ASN A 22 -1.38 -11.35 23.10
C ASN A 22 -1.77 -11.65 24.57
N THR A 23 -2.02 -10.62 25.37
CA THR A 23 -2.47 -10.79 26.79
C THR A 23 -3.82 -11.51 26.84
N ALA A 24 -4.78 -11.15 25.99
CA ALA A 24 -6.07 -11.83 25.91
C ALA A 24 -5.88 -13.30 25.46
N ALA A 25 -5.04 -13.57 24.46
CA ALA A 25 -4.75 -14.91 23.97
C ALA A 25 -4.12 -15.80 25.06
N GLU A 26 -3.13 -15.28 25.81
CA GLU A 26 -2.50 -16.00 26.92
C GLU A 26 -3.49 -16.33 28.04
N SER A 27 -4.33 -15.37 28.46
CA SER A 27 -5.35 -15.58 29.47
C SER A 27 -6.39 -16.63 29.06
N LEU A 28 -6.84 -16.59 27.79
CA LEU A 28 -7.78 -17.56 27.25
C LEU A 28 -7.17 -18.96 27.10
N ARG A 29 -5.89 -19.04 26.72
CA ARG A 29 -5.13 -20.29 26.67
C ARG A 29 -4.99 -20.90 28.07
N GLU A 30 -4.59 -20.12 29.06
CA GLU A 30 -4.46 -20.57 30.45
C GLU A 30 -5.77 -21.07 31.05
N SER A 31 -6.89 -20.44 30.68
CA SER A 31 -8.22 -20.87 31.12
C SER A 31 -8.78 -22.07 30.31
N GLY A 32 -8.08 -22.52 29.29
CA GLY A 32 -8.49 -23.63 28.42
C GLY A 32 -9.66 -23.30 27.49
N LEU A 33 -9.93 -22.00 27.25
CA LEU A 33 -11.00 -21.56 26.35
C LEU A 33 -10.55 -21.55 24.88
N ILE A 34 -9.26 -21.45 24.63
CA ILE A 34 -8.68 -21.58 23.28
C ILE A 34 -7.52 -22.57 23.30
N ASP A 35 -7.35 -23.27 22.18
CA ASP A 35 -6.20 -24.14 21.91
C ASP A 35 -5.36 -23.53 20.79
N MET A 36 -4.12 -23.17 21.11
CA MET A 36 -3.23 -22.51 20.16
C MET A 36 -2.85 -23.39 18.97
N GLU A 37 -2.78 -24.73 19.14
CA GLU A 37 -2.45 -25.63 18.03
C GLU A 37 -3.55 -25.63 16.95
N HIS A 38 -4.78 -25.39 17.34
CA HIS A 38 -5.97 -25.45 16.49
C HIS A 38 -6.62 -24.09 16.22
N LEU A 39 -6.02 -23.00 16.72
CA LEU A 39 -6.62 -21.65 16.66
C LEU A 39 -6.93 -21.20 15.22
N GLY A 40 -6.09 -21.58 14.27
CA GLY A 40 -6.24 -21.23 12.85
C GLY A 40 -7.10 -22.20 12.03
N ASP A 41 -7.66 -23.27 12.63
CA ASP A 41 -8.36 -24.32 11.88
C ASP A 41 -9.77 -23.86 11.42
N ASN A 42 -10.47 -23.12 12.25
CA ASN A 42 -11.80 -22.60 11.93
C ASN A 42 -12.19 -21.43 12.84
N SER A 43 -13.24 -20.71 12.45
CA SER A 43 -13.71 -19.52 13.17
C SER A 43 -14.23 -19.82 14.59
N ASN A 44 -14.71 -21.03 14.88
CA ASN A 44 -15.19 -21.35 16.23
C ASN A 44 -14.03 -21.51 17.21
N ALA A 45 -12.86 -21.98 16.76
CA ALA A 45 -11.67 -22.13 17.60
C ALA A 45 -11.15 -20.79 18.11
N CYS A 46 -11.25 -19.73 17.31
CA CYS A 46 -10.76 -18.39 17.66
C CYS A 46 -11.86 -17.42 18.14
N LEU A 47 -13.14 -17.84 18.14
CA LEU A 47 -14.25 -16.96 18.53
C LEU A 47 -14.08 -16.33 19.92
N PRO A 48 -13.67 -17.06 20.99
CA PRO A 48 -13.47 -16.42 22.31
C PRO A 48 -12.41 -15.32 22.28
N LEU A 49 -11.36 -15.47 21.47
CA LEU A 49 -10.33 -14.44 21.31
C LEU A 49 -10.87 -13.25 20.51
N MET A 50 -11.60 -13.50 19.44
CA MET A 50 -12.24 -12.45 18.65
C MET A 50 -13.18 -11.59 19.47
N GLU A 51 -14.00 -12.22 20.33
CA GLU A 51 -14.93 -11.52 21.24
C GLU A 51 -14.19 -10.71 22.32
N ALA A 52 -13.01 -11.15 22.73
CA ALA A 52 -12.22 -10.46 23.74
C ALA A 52 -11.52 -9.20 23.21
N ILE A 53 -11.29 -9.11 21.88
CA ILE A 53 -10.50 -8.03 21.27
C ILE A 53 -11.33 -7.08 20.37
N ASP A 54 -12.59 -7.33 20.16
CA ASP A 54 -13.43 -6.62 19.20
C ASP A 54 -13.48 -5.11 19.44
N SER A 55 -13.64 -4.69 20.68
CA SER A 55 -13.66 -3.27 21.08
C SER A 55 -12.28 -2.60 20.91
N ASP A 56 -11.20 -3.33 21.21
CA ASP A 56 -9.84 -2.81 21.03
C ASP A 56 -9.53 -2.60 19.56
N LEU A 57 -10.01 -3.48 18.65
CA LEU A 57 -9.84 -3.31 17.21
C LEU A 57 -10.56 -2.05 16.69
N ILE A 58 -11.78 -1.79 17.17
CA ILE A 58 -12.54 -0.58 16.79
C ILE A 58 -11.83 0.68 17.28
N GLU A 59 -11.38 0.69 18.54
CA GLU A 59 -10.68 1.82 19.15
C GLU A 59 -9.38 2.13 18.40
N GLU A 60 -8.60 1.10 18.08
CA GLU A 60 -7.35 1.25 17.36
C GLU A 60 -7.57 1.79 15.95
N LEU A 61 -8.52 1.23 15.18
CA LEU A 61 -8.84 1.74 13.85
C LEU A 61 -9.21 3.23 13.88
N ARG A 62 -9.98 3.64 14.90
CA ARG A 62 -10.37 5.05 15.09
C ARG A 62 -9.23 5.98 15.49
N SER A 63 -8.13 5.43 16.00
CA SER A 63 -6.97 6.21 16.43
C SER A 63 -5.98 6.48 15.28
N HIS A 64 -6.13 5.81 14.16
CA HIS A 64 -5.24 5.88 13.00
C HIS A 64 -5.93 6.52 11.78
N LEU A 65 -5.15 7.14 10.91
CA LEU A 65 -5.57 7.56 9.57
C LEU A 65 -5.40 6.37 8.61
N ALA A 66 -6.34 5.43 8.69
CA ALA A 66 -6.33 4.18 7.95
C ALA A 66 -7.74 3.76 7.55
N THR A 67 -7.87 3.07 6.44
CA THR A 67 -9.16 2.62 5.92
C THR A 67 -9.58 1.25 6.42
N GLY A 68 -8.69 0.50 7.09
CA GLY A 68 -9.06 -0.81 7.61
C GLY A 68 -8.07 -1.35 8.62
N LEU A 69 -8.56 -2.28 9.44
CA LEU A 69 -7.78 -3.01 10.43
C LEU A 69 -8.24 -4.46 10.45
N PHE A 70 -7.30 -5.39 10.54
CA PHE A 70 -7.64 -6.80 10.51
C PHE A 70 -6.72 -7.65 11.40
N VAL A 71 -7.28 -8.76 11.86
CA VAL A 71 -6.53 -9.86 12.50
C VAL A 71 -6.83 -11.15 11.76
N LEU A 72 -5.77 -11.84 11.35
CA LEU A 72 -5.83 -13.15 10.70
C LEU A 72 -5.23 -14.19 11.64
N PHE A 73 -5.93 -15.28 11.89
CA PHE A 73 -5.42 -16.34 12.76
C PHE A 73 -4.84 -17.48 11.94
N ASN A 74 -3.61 -17.82 12.21
CA ASN A 74 -2.90 -18.92 11.56
C ASN A 74 -1.78 -19.41 12.45
N THR A 75 -1.74 -20.70 12.67
CA THR A 75 -0.73 -21.37 13.51
C THR A 75 0.17 -22.33 12.74
N GLN A 76 -0.07 -22.47 11.43
CA GLN A 76 0.62 -23.41 10.58
C GLN A 76 1.59 -22.71 9.63
N ASP A 77 2.65 -23.41 9.27
CA ASP A 77 3.49 -23.03 8.15
C ASP A 77 2.64 -22.87 6.87
N LEU A 78 2.74 -21.72 6.22
CA LEU A 78 1.97 -21.41 5.02
C LEU A 78 2.27 -22.38 3.86
N SER A 79 3.47 -22.97 3.81
CA SER A 79 3.84 -23.96 2.79
C SER A 79 3.04 -25.26 2.89
N ARG A 80 2.46 -25.52 4.08
CA ARG A 80 1.64 -26.71 4.36
C ARG A 80 0.16 -26.44 4.31
N ARG A 81 -0.24 -25.18 4.20
CA ARG A 81 -1.65 -24.80 4.17
C ARG A 81 -2.27 -25.14 2.82
N GLU A 82 -3.42 -25.80 2.83
CA GLU A 82 -4.17 -26.08 1.61
C GLU A 82 -4.66 -24.79 0.94
N ILE A 83 -4.48 -24.67 -0.37
CA ILE A 83 -4.83 -23.49 -1.17
C ILE A 83 -6.34 -23.10 -1.06
N HIS A 84 -7.17 -23.98 -0.54
CA HIS A 84 -8.61 -23.79 -0.40
C HIS A 84 -9.08 -23.64 1.05
N SER A 85 -8.14 -23.53 2.02
CA SER A 85 -8.52 -23.34 3.41
C SER A 85 -8.96 -21.91 3.67
N ASP A 86 -10.06 -21.78 4.42
CA ASP A 86 -10.49 -20.48 4.93
C ASP A 86 -9.62 -20.09 6.13
N ILE A 87 -9.35 -18.78 6.26
CA ILE A 87 -8.57 -18.21 7.34
C ILE A 87 -9.53 -17.49 8.27
N PRO A 88 -9.64 -17.93 9.55
CA PRO A 88 -10.40 -17.20 10.55
C PRO A 88 -9.86 -15.79 10.72
N CYS A 89 -10.74 -14.80 10.70
CA CYS A 89 -10.31 -13.40 10.78
C CYS A 89 -11.43 -12.46 11.24
N ILE A 90 -11.03 -11.28 11.68
CA ILE A 90 -11.87 -10.08 11.73
C ILE A 90 -11.22 -9.06 10.78
N TYR A 91 -12.00 -8.51 9.88
CA TYR A 91 -11.54 -7.47 8.94
C TYR A 91 -12.55 -6.33 8.93
N LEU A 92 -12.14 -5.20 9.48
CA LEU A 92 -12.90 -3.96 9.57
C LEU A 92 -12.47 -2.99 8.48
N ARG A 93 -13.42 -2.22 7.96
CA ARG A 93 -13.16 -1.06 7.09
C ARG A 93 -13.84 0.17 7.65
N ASP A 94 -13.10 1.29 7.66
CA ASP A 94 -13.60 2.63 7.89
C ASP A 94 -13.84 3.29 6.54
N LEU A 95 -15.04 3.82 6.34
CA LEU A 95 -15.45 4.44 5.08
C LEU A 95 -14.97 5.89 4.94
N ASP A 96 -14.64 6.54 6.06
CA ASP A 96 -14.19 7.93 6.09
C ASP A 96 -13.24 8.17 7.27
N PRO A 97 -11.96 7.76 7.15
CA PRO A 97 -10.97 7.88 8.23
C PRO A 97 -10.70 9.31 8.70
N ASP A 98 -11.02 10.31 7.89
CA ASP A 98 -10.83 11.73 8.22
C ASP A 98 -12.01 12.33 8.98
N ALA A 99 -13.16 11.63 9.02
CA ALA A 99 -14.34 12.09 9.71
C ALA A 99 -14.33 11.72 11.20
N PRO A 100 -14.97 12.51 12.06
CA PRO A 100 -15.25 12.09 13.43
C PRO A 100 -16.06 10.79 13.45
N ALA A 101 -15.76 9.91 14.41
CA ALA A 101 -16.50 8.65 14.58
C ALA A 101 -18.01 8.88 14.56
N SER A 102 -18.72 8.14 13.74
CA SER A 102 -20.18 8.24 13.64
C SER A 102 -20.89 7.55 14.80
N ASP A 103 -22.11 7.97 15.07
CA ASP A 103 -22.95 7.31 16.05
C ASP A 103 -23.15 5.82 15.69
N ARG A 104 -22.93 4.95 16.67
CA ARG A 104 -23.07 3.48 16.55
C ARG A 104 -22.18 2.84 15.47
N ASN A 105 -21.02 3.43 15.17
CA ASN A 105 -20.09 2.91 14.16
C ASN A 105 -20.75 2.69 12.77
N ALA A 106 -21.68 3.56 12.37
CA ALA A 106 -22.38 3.43 11.09
C ALA A 106 -21.46 3.66 9.87
N ASP A 107 -20.30 4.23 10.08
CA ASP A 107 -19.20 4.45 9.13
C ASP A 107 -18.23 3.26 9.03
N LEU A 108 -18.38 2.25 9.90
CA LEU A 108 -17.60 1.02 9.84
C LEU A 108 -18.36 -0.09 9.12
N LEU A 109 -17.59 -0.92 8.41
CA LEU A 109 -18.09 -2.14 7.78
C LEU A 109 -17.25 -3.36 8.21
N LEU A 110 -17.91 -4.51 8.37
CA LEU A 110 -17.25 -5.80 8.47
C LEU A 110 -17.11 -6.40 7.07
N LEU A 111 -15.87 -6.55 6.60
CA LEU A 111 -15.57 -7.21 5.34
C LEU A 111 -15.47 -8.73 5.52
N ARG A 112 -14.84 -9.17 6.59
CA ARG A 112 -14.68 -10.59 6.95
C ARG A 112 -14.83 -10.72 8.47
N ALA A 113 -15.72 -11.58 8.90
CA ALA A 113 -15.87 -11.99 10.29
C ALA A 113 -16.85 -13.15 10.41
N PRO A 114 -16.75 -14.02 11.41
CA PRO A 114 -17.78 -15.00 11.71
C PRO A 114 -19.13 -14.34 11.97
N ALA A 115 -20.23 -15.03 11.63
CA ALA A 115 -21.58 -14.49 11.80
C ALA A 115 -21.90 -14.14 13.29
N ALA A 116 -21.28 -14.83 14.24
CA ALA A 116 -21.39 -14.51 15.66
C ALA A 116 -20.83 -13.12 15.97
N MET A 117 -19.67 -12.76 15.38
CA MET A 117 -19.03 -11.45 15.55
C MET A 117 -19.84 -10.31 14.94
N VAL A 118 -20.47 -10.54 13.78
CA VAL A 118 -21.35 -9.54 13.15
C VAL A 118 -22.46 -9.14 14.11
N LYS A 119 -23.01 -10.13 14.85
CA LYS A 119 -24.09 -9.88 15.81
C LYS A 119 -23.59 -9.18 17.07
N SER A 120 -22.44 -9.57 17.62
CA SER A 120 -21.88 -8.99 18.85
C SER A 120 -21.38 -7.58 18.67
N MET A 121 -20.63 -7.31 17.60
CA MET A 121 -20.08 -5.99 17.31
C MET A 121 -21.15 -4.97 16.89
N GLY A 122 -22.28 -5.41 16.34
CA GLY A 122 -23.36 -4.52 15.88
C GLY A 122 -22.94 -3.62 14.73
N ILE A 123 -21.86 -3.96 14.00
CA ILE A 123 -21.36 -3.27 12.81
C ILE A 123 -22.00 -3.89 11.57
N SER A 124 -22.38 -3.05 10.60
CA SER A 124 -22.94 -3.52 9.35
C SER A 124 -21.91 -4.33 8.54
N THR A 125 -22.39 -5.34 7.83
CA THR A 125 -21.55 -6.08 6.91
C THR A 125 -21.46 -5.38 5.55
N ASP A 126 -20.30 -5.46 4.93
CA ASP A 126 -20.15 -5.10 3.52
C ASP A 126 -20.92 -6.07 2.61
N ARG A 127 -21.29 -5.63 1.41
CA ARG A 127 -21.98 -6.49 0.41
C ARG A 127 -21.17 -7.73 0.00
N THR A 128 -19.83 -7.64 0.15
CA THR A 128 -18.86 -8.71 -0.18
C THR A 128 -18.47 -9.54 1.02
N TRP A 129 -19.17 -9.35 2.13
CA TRP A 129 -18.87 -10.04 3.39
C TRP A 129 -18.83 -11.56 3.24
N THR A 130 -17.83 -12.17 3.86
CA THR A 130 -17.73 -13.61 4.06
C THR A 130 -17.31 -13.92 5.50
N PRO A 131 -17.66 -15.11 6.03
CA PRO A 131 -17.37 -15.45 7.44
C PRO A 131 -15.88 -15.65 7.74
N ALA A 132 -15.06 -15.78 6.72
CA ALA A 132 -13.61 -15.95 6.84
C ALA A 132 -12.92 -15.43 5.58
N LEU A 133 -11.61 -15.28 5.62
CA LEU A 133 -10.80 -14.90 4.48
C LEU A 133 -10.40 -16.16 3.69
N SER A 134 -10.72 -16.19 2.41
CA SER A 134 -10.24 -17.26 1.54
C SER A 134 -8.76 -17.06 1.22
N TYR A 135 -7.92 -18.04 1.54
CA TYR A 135 -6.50 -18.02 1.21
C TYR A 135 -6.24 -17.85 -0.30
N ARG A 136 -7.12 -18.39 -1.11
CA ARG A 136 -7.07 -18.27 -2.57
C ARG A 136 -7.27 -16.81 -3.06
N GLY A 137 -8.04 -16.02 -2.33
CA GLY A 137 -8.31 -14.61 -2.66
C GLY A 137 -7.13 -13.67 -2.44
N LEU A 138 -6.10 -14.13 -1.71
CA LEU A 138 -4.88 -13.37 -1.46
C LEU A 138 -3.76 -13.62 -2.48
N GLY A 139 -4.03 -14.43 -3.51
CA GLY A 139 -3.01 -14.92 -4.43
C GLY A 139 -2.13 -16.03 -3.85
N ALA A 140 -1.33 -16.66 -4.71
CA ALA A 140 -0.49 -17.81 -4.33
C ALA A 140 0.63 -17.48 -3.33
N SER A 141 0.97 -16.20 -3.16
CA SER A 141 2.07 -15.73 -2.32
C SER A 141 1.66 -15.30 -0.90
N GLY A 142 0.35 -15.30 -0.61
CA GLY A 142 -0.12 -14.86 0.71
C GLY A 142 0.33 -13.45 1.06
N ILE A 143 -0.01 -12.48 0.22
CA ILE A 143 0.47 -11.08 0.26
C ILE A 143 0.41 -10.40 1.64
N LEU A 144 -0.45 -10.87 2.55
CA LEU A 144 -0.58 -10.36 3.91
C LEU A 144 0.25 -11.12 4.94
N TYR A 145 1.03 -12.14 4.53
CA TYR A 145 1.75 -13.02 5.45
C TYR A 145 3.28 -12.90 5.50
N PRO A 146 3.98 -12.01 4.78
CA PRO A 146 5.44 -11.96 4.86
C PRO A 146 5.96 -11.76 6.29
N SER A 147 5.29 -10.91 7.09
CA SER A 147 5.65 -10.67 8.49
C SER A 147 5.50 -11.94 9.36
N PHE A 148 4.40 -12.69 9.16
CA PHE A 148 4.19 -13.99 9.83
C PHE A 148 5.27 -14.99 9.45
N GLN A 149 5.52 -15.16 8.14
CA GLN A 149 6.48 -16.13 7.63
C GLN A 149 7.89 -15.84 8.15
N ALA A 150 8.30 -14.57 8.13
CA ALA A 150 9.61 -14.16 8.66
C ALA A 150 9.76 -14.48 10.14
N ALA A 151 8.75 -14.20 10.96
CA ALA A 151 8.76 -14.51 12.39
C ALA A 151 8.72 -16.01 12.65
N TYR A 152 7.95 -16.75 11.86
CA TYR A 152 7.82 -18.20 11.98
C TYR A 152 9.16 -18.92 11.66
N GLU A 153 9.83 -18.53 10.58
CA GLU A 153 11.13 -19.09 10.17
C GLU A 153 12.26 -18.70 11.13
N ASP A 154 12.23 -17.51 11.66
CA ASP A 154 13.21 -16.99 12.63
C ASP A 154 12.93 -17.43 14.08
N HIS A 155 11.89 -18.23 14.31
CA HIS A 155 11.46 -18.65 15.66
C HIS A 155 11.23 -17.45 16.60
N ALA A 156 10.69 -16.35 16.07
CA ALA A 156 10.31 -15.16 16.81
C ALA A 156 11.46 -14.56 17.68
N GLN A 157 12.67 -14.49 17.13
CA GLN A 157 13.84 -13.99 17.87
C GLN A 157 13.84 -12.47 18.02
N LEU A 158 13.11 -11.75 17.15
CA LEU A 158 12.97 -10.29 17.19
C LEU A 158 11.62 -9.88 17.79
N SER A 159 11.42 -8.58 18.01
CA SER A 159 10.10 -8.06 18.40
C SER A 159 9.12 -8.13 17.23
N ALA A 160 7.81 -8.19 17.51
CA ALA A 160 6.77 -8.24 16.47
C ALA A 160 6.88 -7.06 15.48
N SER A 161 7.21 -5.86 15.96
CA SER A 161 7.41 -4.68 15.13
C SER A 161 8.62 -4.77 14.19
N ASP A 162 9.68 -5.53 14.56
CA ASP A 162 10.84 -5.68 13.69
C ASP A 162 10.55 -6.61 12.50
N TYR A 163 9.53 -7.49 12.60
CA TYR A 163 9.00 -8.27 11.48
C TYR A 163 7.93 -7.52 10.67
N GLY A 164 7.67 -6.26 11.00
CA GLY A 164 6.65 -5.47 10.32
C GLY A 164 6.94 -5.30 8.82
N HIS A 165 5.89 -5.40 7.99
CA HIS A 165 6.02 -5.37 6.55
C HIS A 165 4.86 -4.64 5.88
N TRP A 166 5.16 -3.69 4.99
CA TRP A 166 4.20 -3.13 4.05
C TRP A 166 4.08 -4.04 2.82
N THR A 167 2.86 -4.29 2.35
CA THR A 167 2.67 -5.00 1.07
C THR A 167 3.27 -4.18 -0.08
N ILE A 168 4.19 -4.77 -0.82
CA ILE A 168 4.95 -4.07 -1.89
C ILE A 168 4.09 -3.73 -3.12
N THR A 169 2.94 -4.37 -3.25
CA THR A 169 1.92 -4.10 -4.28
C THR A 169 0.56 -4.01 -3.63
N SER A 170 -0.37 -3.31 -4.27
CA SER A 170 -1.76 -3.33 -3.84
C SER A 170 -2.38 -4.71 -4.05
N TYR A 171 -3.32 -5.06 -3.17
CA TYR A 171 -4.14 -6.26 -3.26
C TYR A 171 -5.61 -5.88 -3.21
N THR A 172 -6.46 -6.80 -3.62
CA THR A 172 -7.91 -6.64 -3.56
C THR A 172 -8.50 -7.89 -2.93
N LEU A 173 -9.36 -7.72 -1.93
CA LEU A 173 -10.09 -8.85 -1.33
C LEU A 173 -11.08 -9.42 -2.35
N ALA A 174 -11.33 -10.73 -2.27
CA ALA A 174 -12.27 -11.38 -3.17
C ALA A 174 -13.66 -10.73 -3.10
N GLY A 175 -14.14 -10.26 -4.25
CA GLY A 175 -15.41 -9.56 -4.40
C GLY A 175 -15.39 -8.06 -4.12
N ASP A 176 -14.31 -7.54 -3.54
CA ASP A 176 -14.10 -6.11 -3.32
C ASP A 176 -13.59 -5.43 -4.60
N ASP A 177 -13.85 -4.15 -4.76
CA ASP A 177 -13.38 -3.30 -5.86
C ASP A 177 -12.43 -2.19 -5.39
N HIS A 178 -12.02 -2.21 -4.11
CA HIS A 178 -11.09 -1.25 -3.52
C HIS A 178 -9.70 -1.87 -3.31
N PRO A 179 -8.75 -1.63 -4.23
CA PRO A 179 -7.36 -2.03 -4.02
C PRO A 179 -6.78 -1.33 -2.79
N ALA A 180 -5.93 -2.03 -2.06
CA ALA A 180 -5.33 -1.52 -0.83
C ALA A 180 -3.89 -1.99 -0.66
N ILE A 181 -3.12 -1.29 0.16
CA ILE A 181 -1.88 -1.77 0.76
C ILE A 181 -2.09 -1.96 2.25
N ALA A 182 -1.33 -2.83 2.86
CA ALA A 182 -1.40 -3.04 4.31
C ALA A 182 0.00 -3.11 4.94
N TYR A 183 0.09 -2.60 6.16
CA TYR A 183 1.19 -2.92 7.06
C TYR A 183 0.76 -4.04 7.97
N THR A 184 1.60 -5.05 8.12
CA THR A 184 1.33 -6.25 8.92
C THR A 184 2.44 -6.52 9.91
N ILE A 185 2.10 -6.97 11.10
CA ILE A 185 3.01 -7.51 12.10
C ILE A 185 2.52 -8.91 12.54
N PRO A 186 3.42 -9.82 12.91
CA PRO A 186 3.03 -11.11 13.45
C PRO A 186 2.47 -10.96 14.87
N LEU A 187 1.53 -11.81 15.25
CA LEU A 187 1.12 -12.01 16.63
C LEU A 187 1.98 -13.10 17.25
N ILE A 188 2.69 -12.76 18.32
CA ILE A 188 3.69 -13.63 18.98
C ILE A 188 3.40 -13.66 20.48
N LEU A 189 3.19 -14.86 21.04
CA LEU A 189 3.06 -15.05 22.47
C LEU A 189 4.41 -14.95 23.19
N SER A 190 4.37 -14.86 24.52
CA SER A 190 5.57 -14.78 25.37
C SER A 190 6.50 -15.99 25.23
N ASP A 191 5.99 -17.16 24.84
CA ASP A 191 6.77 -18.39 24.59
C ASP A 191 7.33 -18.48 23.16
N GLY A 192 7.13 -17.45 22.32
CA GLY A 192 7.59 -17.42 20.93
C GLY A 192 6.64 -18.07 19.93
N THR A 193 5.46 -18.51 20.34
CA THR A 193 4.46 -19.07 19.43
C THR A 193 3.90 -17.98 18.53
N VAL A 194 4.08 -18.11 17.20
CA VAL A 194 3.50 -17.23 16.20
C VAL A 194 2.12 -17.77 15.80
N TYR A 195 1.05 -16.98 16.00
CA TYR A 195 -0.31 -17.50 15.86
C TYR A 195 -1.24 -16.65 14.99
N GLY A 196 -0.72 -15.62 14.35
CA GLY A 196 -1.52 -14.80 13.46
C GLY A 196 -0.80 -13.58 12.94
N VAL A 197 -1.59 -12.74 12.27
CA VAL A 197 -1.17 -11.45 11.72
C VAL A 197 -2.13 -10.38 12.19
N LEU A 198 -1.60 -9.28 12.70
CA LEU A 198 -2.32 -8.02 12.89
C LEU A 198 -1.92 -7.08 11.76
N GLY A 199 -2.89 -6.46 11.09
CA GLY A 199 -2.61 -5.56 10.00
C GLY A 199 -3.52 -4.35 9.95
N ILE A 200 -2.98 -3.24 9.43
CA ILE A 200 -3.69 -2.00 9.16
C ILE A 200 -3.67 -1.74 7.64
N GLU A 201 -4.80 -1.31 7.10
CA GLU A 201 -5.02 -1.16 5.66
C GLU A 201 -5.17 0.30 5.27
N MET A 202 -4.61 0.66 4.11
CA MET A 202 -4.90 1.89 3.41
C MET A 202 -5.34 1.57 1.98
N THR A 203 -6.58 1.93 1.61
CA THR A 203 -7.03 1.79 0.23
C THR A 203 -6.25 2.73 -0.69
N THR A 204 -6.08 2.34 -1.95
CA THR A 204 -5.37 3.18 -2.92
C THR A 204 -6.07 4.51 -3.15
N ASP A 205 -7.41 4.55 -3.09
CA ASP A 205 -8.19 5.78 -3.21
C ASP A 205 -7.90 6.74 -2.05
N TYR A 206 -7.82 6.22 -0.82
CA TYR A 206 -7.45 7.03 0.34
C TYR A 206 -6.00 7.52 0.25
N LEU A 207 -5.06 6.65 -0.12
CA LEU A 207 -3.67 7.05 -0.37
C LEU A 207 -3.56 8.13 -1.44
N GLN A 208 -4.35 8.04 -2.52
CA GLN A 208 -4.40 9.07 -3.56
C GLN A 208 -4.89 10.41 -3.00
N SER A 209 -5.87 10.40 -2.10
CA SER A 209 -6.37 11.65 -1.48
C SER A 209 -5.31 12.35 -0.62
N LEU A 210 -4.37 11.60 -0.05
CA LEU A 210 -3.26 12.12 0.74
C LEU A 210 -2.12 12.70 -0.12
N LEU A 211 -2.08 12.37 -1.42
CA LEU A 211 -1.05 12.85 -2.34
C LEU A 211 -1.46 14.23 -2.90
N PRO A 212 -0.61 15.28 -2.79
CA PRO A 212 -0.93 16.64 -3.23
C PRO A 212 -0.83 16.77 -4.76
N PHE A 213 -1.65 16.01 -5.49
CA PHE A 213 -1.62 15.96 -6.96
C PHE A 213 -1.92 17.32 -7.63
N TRP A 214 -2.67 18.24 -6.96
CA TRP A 214 -2.94 19.59 -7.45
C TRP A 214 -1.67 20.45 -7.63
N GLU A 215 -0.59 20.15 -6.91
CA GLU A 215 0.69 20.86 -7.08
C GLU A 215 1.32 20.57 -8.44
N LEU A 216 1.07 19.39 -9.01
CA LEU A 216 1.57 18.98 -10.31
C LEU A 216 0.61 19.32 -11.47
N GLN A 217 -0.63 19.71 -11.17
CA GLN A 217 -1.66 20.01 -12.19
C GLN A 217 -1.57 21.42 -12.78
N ASN A 218 -0.93 22.38 -12.11
CA ASN A 218 -0.78 23.75 -12.61
C ASN A 218 0.17 23.79 -13.81
N GLU A 219 -0.38 23.54 -15.01
CA GLU A 219 0.24 23.64 -16.34
C GLU A 219 0.96 22.39 -16.88
N GLN A 220 1.23 21.36 -16.09
CA GLN A 220 1.89 20.14 -16.54
C GLN A 220 1.23 18.93 -15.88
N ALA A 221 0.72 18.02 -16.69
CA ALA A 221 0.16 16.77 -16.19
C ALA A 221 1.25 15.91 -15.51
N GLY A 222 1.36 16.03 -14.21
CA GLY A 222 2.24 15.24 -13.36
C GLY A 222 1.45 14.23 -12.54
N SER A 223 2.13 13.18 -12.10
CA SER A 223 1.56 12.12 -11.24
C SER A 223 2.47 11.87 -10.07
N TYR A 224 1.88 11.52 -8.93
CA TYR A 224 2.61 10.95 -7.81
C TYR A 224 2.43 9.44 -7.78
N LEU A 225 3.52 8.74 -7.48
CA LEU A 225 3.51 7.29 -7.26
C LEU A 225 4.14 6.98 -5.90
N LEU A 226 3.53 6.04 -5.19
CA LEU A 226 4.14 5.32 -4.10
C LEU A 226 4.62 3.97 -4.66
N ALA A 227 5.91 3.71 -4.59
CA ALA A 227 6.52 2.51 -5.15
C ALA A 227 7.56 1.93 -4.21
N SER A 228 7.84 0.64 -4.37
CA SER A 228 8.90 -0.06 -3.68
C SER A 228 9.88 -0.68 -4.66
N CYS A 229 11.12 -0.90 -4.23
CA CYS A 229 12.10 -1.69 -4.94
C CYS A 229 12.92 -2.53 -3.97
N THR A 230 13.38 -3.67 -4.48
CA THR A 230 14.40 -4.49 -3.85
C THR A 230 15.69 -4.29 -4.61
N GLY A 231 16.75 -3.78 -3.96
CA GLY A 231 18.03 -3.54 -4.60
C GLY A 231 18.58 -2.13 -4.35
N ASN A 232 19.68 -1.82 -5.05
CA ASN A 232 20.35 -0.54 -4.87
C ASN A 232 19.79 0.49 -5.85
N LEU A 233 19.24 1.60 -5.33
CA LEU A 233 18.80 2.74 -6.15
C LEU A 233 19.92 3.39 -6.96
N GLN A 234 21.19 3.08 -6.70
CA GLN A 234 22.32 3.58 -7.46
C GLN A 234 22.62 2.75 -8.71
N ASP A 235 21.95 1.63 -8.90
CA ASP A 235 22.11 0.83 -10.12
C ASP A 235 21.58 1.61 -11.34
N PRO A 236 22.20 1.41 -12.53
CA PRO A 236 21.81 2.15 -13.74
C PRO A 236 20.35 1.93 -14.13
N GLU A 237 19.79 0.78 -13.82
CA GLU A 237 18.39 0.43 -14.01
C GLU A 237 17.84 -0.24 -12.78
N VAL A 238 16.69 0.22 -12.30
CA VAL A 238 16.00 -0.33 -11.13
C VAL A 238 14.55 -0.62 -11.51
N THR A 239 14.11 -1.83 -11.20
CA THR A 239 12.71 -2.22 -11.34
C THR A 239 11.93 -1.82 -10.09
N LEU A 240 10.83 -1.11 -10.28
CA LEU A 240 9.95 -0.66 -9.23
C LEU A 240 8.62 -1.41 -9.29
N SER A 241 8.06 -1.70 -8.11
CA SER A 241 6.68 -2.16 -7.96
C SER A 241 5.84 -0.99 -7.47
N ALA A 242 4.80 -0.61 -8.22
CA ALA A 242 3.91 0.47 -7.82
C ALA A 242 2.87 -0.04 -6.84
N ALA A 243 2.78 0.60 -5.67
CA ALA A 243 1.74 0.34 -4.68
C ALA A 243 0.49 1.20 -4.93
N CYS A 244 0.70 2.46 -5.32
CA CYS A 244 -0.37 3.41 -5.60
C CYS A 244 0.10 4.48 -6.60
N CYS A 245 -0.82 4.96 -7.45
CA CYS A 245 -0.57 6.06 -8.39
C CYS A 245 -1.75 7.04 -8.39
N SER A 246 -1.48 8.34 -8.39
CA SER A 246 -2.50 9.36 -8.61
C SER A 246 -2.78 9.49 -10.11
N THR A 247 -3.96 9.09 -10.57
CA THR A 247 -4.23 8.78 -11.98
C THR A 247 -4.88 9.87 -12.83
N ASP A 248 -5.08 11.08 -12.35
CA ASP A 248 -5.91 12.06 -13.08
C ASP A 248 -5.30 12.57 -14.40
N THR A 249 -4.10 12.16 -14.80
CA THR A 249 -3.41 12.77 -15.94
C THR A 249 -2.65 11.82 -16.85
N GLY A 250 -3.13 10.62 -17.10
CA GLY A 250 -2.64 9.82 -18.22
C GLY A 250 -1.48 8.86 -17.94
N MET A 251 -1.07 8.66 -16.70
CA MET A 251 -0.46 7.39 -16.32
C MET A 251 -1.61 6.39 -16.20
N GLU A 252 -1.67 5.44 -17.11
CA GLU A 252 -2.66 4.37 -17.07
C GLU A 252 -2.59 3.66 -15.72
N ALA A 253 -3.75 3.32 -15.14
CA ALA A 253 -3.83 2.61 -13.88
C ALA A 253 -2.92 1.38 -13.91
N TYR A 254 -2.00 1.31 -12.95
CA TYR A 254 -1.13 0.15 -12.82
C TYR A 254 -1.91 -0.99 -12.22
N THR A 255 -1.82 -2.13 -12.83
CA THR A 255 -2.18 -3.39 -12.20
C THR A 255 -1.02 -3.85 -11.32
N SER A 256 -1.28 -4.67 -10.32
CA SER A 256 -0.25 -5.25 -9.45
C SER A 256 0.84 -6.05 -10.18
N GLU A 257 0.68 -6.29 -11.47
CA GLU A 257 1.62 -7.01 -12.34
C GLU A 257 2.56 -6.08 -13.12
N ASP A 258 2.30 -4.77 -13.12
CA ASP A 258 3.09 -3.81 -13.91
C ASP A 258 4.38 -3.45 -13.19
N THR A 259 5.51 -3.70 -13.83
CA THR A 259 6.82 -3.27 -13.39
C THR A 259 7.22 -1.97 -14.07
N LEU A 260 7.69 -1.02 -13.26
CA LEU A 260 8.21 0.24 -13.73
C LEU A 260 9.72 0.17 -13.82
N LEU A 261 10.28 0.67 -14.92
CA LEU A 261 11.72 0.76 -15.08
C LEU A 261 12.21 2.19 -14.80
N LEU A 262 13.04 2.30 -13.77
CA LEU A 262 13.71 3.54 -13.40
C LEU A 262 15.13 3.51 -13.96
N THR A 263 15.49 4.51 -14.78
CA THR A 263 16.82 4.64 -15.37
C THR A 263 17.48 5.92 -14.90
N HIS A 264 18.73 5.84 -14.45
CA HIS A 264 19.53 7.00 -14.09
C HIS A 264 19.99 7.75 -15.35
N LYS A 265 19.66 9.04 -15.44
CA LYS A 265 20.19 9.91 -16.49
C LYS A 265 21.41 10.71 -16.00
N ASN A 266 21.36 11.17 -14.74
CA ASN A 266 22.44 11.89 -14.02
C ASN A 266 22.23 11.69 -12.51
N ARG A 267 23.14 12.22 -11.66
CA ARG A 267 23.09 12.07 -10.18
C ARG A 267 21.77 12.46 -9.51
N GLN A 268 20.91 13.26 -10.16
CA GLN A 268 19.63 13.75 -9.61
C GLN A 268 18.45 13.63 -10.58
N GLN A 269 18.65 13.02 -11.74
CA GLN A 269 17.65 12.95 -12.80
C GLN A 269 17.37 11.51 -13.15
N PHE A 270 16.11 11.15 -13.02
CA PHE A 270 15.62 9.81 -13.27
C PHE A 270 14.62 9.84 -14.42
N LEU A 271 14.65 8.80 -15.21
CA LEU A 271 13.66 8.51 -16.24
C LEU A 271 12.87 7.29 -15.81
N LEU A 272 11.57 7.47 -15.67
CA LEU A 272 10.63 6.39 -15.45
C LEU A 272 10.05 5.98 -16.79
N THR A 273 10.11 4.69 -17.10
CA THR A 273 9.50 4.13 -18.31
C THR A 273 8.34 3.23 -17.92
N ASN A 274 7.19 3.46 -18.56
CA ASN A 274 5.99 2.69 -18.40
C ASN A 274 5.29 2.53 -19.73
N HIS A 275 4.96 1.31 -20.15
CA HIS A 275 4.26 0.99 -21.42
C HIS A 275 4.76 1.80 -22.62
N GLY A 276 6.11 2.00 -22.71
CA GLY A 276 6.74 2.77 -23.78
C GLY A 276 6.65 4.29 -23.64
N LYS A 277 5.92 4.83 -22.67
CA LYS A 277 5.94 6.25 -22.31
C LYS A 277 7.11 6.53 -21.37
N ARG A 278 7.70 7.71 -21.48
CA ARG A 278 8.84 8.15 -20.65
C ARG A 278 8.46 9.38 -19.85
N TYR A 279 8.78 9.32 -18.56
CA TYR A 279 8.51 10.38 -17.60
C TYR A 279 9.81 10.86 -16.98
N TYR A 280 9.88 12.14 -16.73
CA TYR A 280 10.91 12.72 -15.88
C TYR A 280 10.49 12.52 -14.43
N ALA A 281 11.33 11.93 -13.61
CA ALA A 281 11.00 11.56 -12.25
C ALA A 281 11.92 12.22 -11.22
N ALA A 282 11.33 12.66 -10.13
CA ALA A 282 12.00 13.05 -8.90
C ALA A 282 11.63 12.05 -7.80
N LEU A 283 12.63 11.58 -7.04
CA LEU A 283 12.48 10.56 -6.04
C LEU A 283 12.68 11.13 -4.64
N THR A 284 11.83 10.70 -3.71
CA THR A 284 12.02 10.90 -2.28
C THR A 284 11.99 9.53 -1.59
N PRO A 285 13.10 9.05 -1.02
CA PRO A 285 13.11 7.80 -0.28
C PRO A 285 12.30 7.96 1.02
N LEU A 286 11.56 6.90 1.37
CA LEU A 286 10.80 6.77 2.61
C LEU A 286 11.46 5.68 3.46
N SER A 287 11.61 5.92 4.76
CA SER A 287 12.34 5.03 5.67
C SER A 287 11.36 4.35 6.62
N PHE A 288 10.90 3.15 6.26
CA PHE A 288 9.91 2.40 7.03
C PHE A 288 10.50 1.29 7.90
N TYR A 289 11.71 0.84 7.63
CA TYR A 289 12.29 -0.31 8.29
C TYR A 289 13.60 0.01 9.03
N ASN A 290 13.78 -0.63 10.17
CA ASN A 290 15.04 -0.63 10.89
C ASN A 290 16.09 -1.46 10.12
N ARG A 291 17.39 -1.13 10.29
CA ARG A 291 18.48 -1.82 9.58
C ARG A 291 18.57 -3.32 9.82
N ASN A 292 18.08 -3.79 10.96
CA ASN A 292 18.11 -5.20 11.35
C ASN A 292 16.81 -5.94 11.04
N ALA A 293 15.80 -5.24 10.48
CA ALA A 293 14.54 -5.85 10.12
C ALA A 293 14.73 -6.78 8.90
N PRO A 294 14.01 -7.90 8.80
CA PRO A 294 14.07 -8.81 7.66
C PRO A 294 13.82 -8.13 6.32
N PHE A 295 12.99 -7.08 6.31
CA PHE A 295 12.60 -6.33 5.11
C PHE A 295 13.42 -5.05 4.88
N SER A 296 14.56 -4.87 5.58
CA SER A 296 15.42 -3.69 5.47
C SER A 296 16.03 -3.47 4.07
N SER A 297 16.04 -4.49 3.21
CA SER A 297 16.47 -4.37 1.81
C SER A 297 15.42 -3.75 0.89
N GLU A 298 14.16 -3.70 1.32
CA GLU A 298 13.08 -3.04 0.57
C GLU A 298 13.16 -1.54 0.78
N GLN A 299 13.22 -0.82 -0.33
CA GLN A 299 13.25 0.64 -0.31
C GLN A 299 11.93 1.18 -0.84
N TRP A 300 11.33 2.08 -0.08
CA TRP A 300 10.10 2.75 -0.46
C TRP A 300 10.39 4.14 -1.00
N LEU A 301 9.67 4.53 -2.03
CA LEU A 301 9.89 5.77 -2.78
C LEU A 301 8.58 6.49 -3.01
N LEU A 302 8.54 7.76 -2.70
CA LEU A 302 7.57 8.68 -3.25
C LEU A 302 8.17 9.31 -4.51
N ILE A 303 7.49 9.14 -5.63
CA ILE A 303 7.96 9.54 -6.96
C ILE A 303 7.01 10.59 -7.52
N GLY A 304 7.53 11.77 -7.83
CA GLY A 304 6.83 12.74 -8.67
C GLY A 304 7.27 12.55 -10.12
N ALA A 305 6.35 12.29 -11.04
CA ALA A 305 6.64 12.01 -12.43
C ALA A 305 5.87 12.95 -13.37
N VAL A 306 6.55 13.46 -14.41
CA VAL A 306 5.94 14.31 -15.46
C VAL A 306 6.29 13.73 -16.81
N GLU A 307 5.30 13.59 -17.72
CA GLU A 307 5.54 13.04 -19.05
C GLU A 307 6.49 13.95 -19.83
N LEU A 308 7.57 13.38 -20.39
CA LEU A 308 8.57 14.12 -21.16
C LEU A 308 7.98 14.92 -22.32
N ARG A 309 6.97 14.37 -22.98
CA ARG A 309 6.30 15.02 -24.09
C ARG A 309 5.59 16.32 -23.67
N GLN A 310 5.01 16.32 -22.49
CA GLN A 310 4.31 17.49 -21.95
C GLN A 310 5.30 18.53 -21.41
N LEU A 311 6.35 18.07 -20.71
CA LEU A 311 7.41 18.96 -20.21
C LEU A 311 8.03 19.83 -21.30
N PHE A 312 8.21 19.27 -22.48
CA PHE A 312 8.82 19.97 -23.62
C PHE A 312 7.80 20.58 -24.60
N SER A 313 6.49 20.43 -24.35
CA SER A 313 5.45 20.93 -25.27
C SER A 313 5.53 22.44 -25.45
N PHE A 314 5.69 23.21 -24.38
CA PHE A 314 5.84 24.66 -24.41
C PHE A 314 7.13 25.07 -25.14
N SER A 315 8.26 24.44 -24.80
CA SER A 315 9.54 24.71 -25.44
C SER A 315 9.51 24.41 -26.96
N ASN A 316 8.88 23.31 -27.34
CA ASN A 316 8.72 22.95 -28.76
C ASN A 316 7.82 23.95 -29.51
N HIS A 317 6.75 24.44 -28.86
CA HIS A 317 5.90 25.51 -29.45
C HIS A 317 6.66 26.80 -29.66
N VAL A 318 7.46 27.22 -28.69
CA VAL A 318 8.28 28.42 -28.76
C VAL A 318 9.35 28.28 -29.89
N ILE A 319 10.03 27.13 -29.94
CA ILE A 319 11.03 26.83 -30.98
C ILE A 319 10.38 26.84 -32.37
N LEU A 320 9.20 26.26 -32.53
CA LEU A 320 8.48 26.21 -33.79
C LEU A 320 8.03 27.61 -34.24
N LEU A 321 7.51 28.43 -33.32
CA LEU A 321 7.14 29.83 -33.60
C LEU A 321 8.36 30.69 -33.95
N LEU A 322 9.47 30.49 -33.25
CA LEU A 322 10.74 31.19 -33.56
C LEU A 322 11.28 30.78 -34.91
N GLY A 323 11.30 29.48 -35.20
CA GLY A 323 11.71 28.93 -36.50
C GLY A 323 10.85 29.46 -37.65
N LEU A 324 9.54 29.54 -37.47
CA LEU A 324 8.60 30.10 -38.42
C LEU A 324 8.88 31.58 -38.69
N ARG A 325 9.15 32.38 -37.65
CA ARG A 325 9.50 33.80 -37.76
C ARG A 325 10.82 34.01 -38.52
N ILE A 326 11.84 33.22 -38.17
CA ILE A 326 13.12 33.29 -38.88
C ILE A 326 12.96 32.92 -40.35
N PHE A 327 12.20 31.86 -40.66
CA PHE A 327 11.92 31.44 -42.03
C PHE A 327 11.18 32.52 -42.82
N LEU A 328 10.18 33.17 -42.22
CA LEU A 328 9.46 34.31 -42.84
C LEU A 328 10.40 35.49 -43.11
N MET A 329 11.26 35.84 -42.15
CA MET A 329 12.26 36.90 -42.35
C MET A 329 13.26 36.57 -43.49
N MET A 330 13.70 35.32 -43.62
CA MET A 330 14.54 34.90 -44.73
C MET A 330 13.82 35.05 -46.08
N ILE A 331 12.54 34.67 -46.19
CA ILE A 331 11.75 34.84 -47.40
C ILE A 331 11.63 36.32 -47.77
N VAL A 332 11.28 37.17 -46.81
CA VAL A 332 11.17 38.64 -47.05
C VAL A 332 12.50 39.21 -47.47
N GLY A 333 13.60 38.82 -46.80
CA GLY A 333 14.95 39.24 -47.19
C GLY A 333 15.33 38.81 -48.62
N LEU A 334 14.96 37.60 -49.02
CA LEU A 334 15.21 37.07 -50.35
C LEU A 334 14.40 37.83 -51.43
N ILE A 335 13.12 38.10 -51.14
CA ILE A 335 12.26 38.90 -52.01
C ILE A 335 12.82 40.33 -52.15
N CYS A 336 13.19 40.98 -51.07
CA CYS A 336 13.80 42.29 -51.09
C CYS A 336 15.12 42.31 -51.93
N SER A 337 15.98 41.30 -51.69
CA SER A 337 17.23 41.14 -52.46
C SER A 337 16.99 40.99 -53.94
N LEU A 338 16.00 40.19 -54.35
CA LEU A 338 15.62 39.99 -55.74
C LEU A 338 15.08 41.29 -56.39
N ILE A 339 14.28 42.06 -55.63
CA ILE A 339 13.74 43.34 -56.10
C ILE A 339 14.87 44.36 -56.31
N PHE A 340 15.82 44.46 -55.35
CA PHE A 340 16.94 45.38 -55.43
C PHE A 340 17.98 44.94 -56.45
N SER A 341 18.14 43.65 -56.71
CA SER A 341 19.07 43.14 -57.76
C SER A 341 18.57 43.34 -59.21
N ARG A 342 17.28 43.57 -59.38
CA ARG A 342 16.66 43.82 -60.69
C ARG A 342 16.57 45.32 -61.09
N ARG A 343 16.98 46.21 -60.17
CA ARG A 343 17.18 47.64 -60.48
C ARG A 343 18.68 47.94 -60.76
#